data_5f76b3bc618d06af25b202a89b4bde55
#
_entry.id   5f76b3bc618d06af25b202a89b4bde55
#
_cell.length_a   1.000
_cell.length_b   1.000
_cell.length_c   1.000
_cell.angle_alpha   90.00
_cell.angle_beta   90.00
_cell.angle_gamma   90.00
#
_symmetry.space_group_name_H-M   'P 1'
#
loop_
_entity.id
_entity.type
_entity.pdbx_description
1 polymer ?
#
loop_
_entity_poly.entity_id
_entity_poly.type
_entity_poly.pdbx_seq_one_letter_code
_entity_poly.pdbx_strand_id
1 'polypeptide(L)'
;MRLTHQQVEAYNRDGFLVLADLFSAAEVAAMRAELGRVQAIDTDHLVRENGSHIAKTIYRVHEADGPTASPVFHAVSRSPRMLEPAQDLLCDQRLYIHHTKCNLKTAIDGSVWAWHQDYGTWKRDGMPEPRPTTALIMLDEPTEMNGCLYFIPGSHKEGSLEPEFNDATGYKFYVTPKEKLLEIMARSPEPVPIVGKPGTVVFFDCNILHASGHNLSRHNRWAIYVVYNPVENRCRDVPNPRPDYVRSVNTNPLMVGSDNILASTIMVQEA
;
A
#
# COMPACT_ATOMS: atom_id res chain seq x y z
N MET A 1 14.44 7.40 10.45
CA MET A 1 14.84 8.42 9.43
C MET A 1 13.78 9.52 9.43
N ARG A 2 14.06 10.71 9.92
CA ARG A 2 13.11 11.81 9.92
C ARG A 2 13.11 12.55 8.58
N LEU A 3 11.95 13.06 8.19
CA LEU A 3 11.80 13.84 6.96
C LEU A 3 12.27 15.28 7.17
N THR A 4 12.77 15.89 6.10
CA THR A 4 13.02 17.33 6.07
C THR A 4 11.70 18.12 5.93
N HIS A 5 11.70 19.37 6.34
CA HIS A 5 10.53 20.26 6.16
C HIS A 5 10.09 20.33 4.68
N GLN A 6 11.05 20.41 3.76
CA GLN A 6 10.78 20.45 2.32
C GLN A 6 10.08 19.17 1.81
N GLN A 7 10.44 17.99 2.35
CA GLN A 7 9.77 16.73 2.00
C GLN A 7 8.32 16.70 2.50
N VAL A 8 8.08 17.15 3.73
CA VAL A 8 6.73 17.26 4.28
C VAL A 8 5.88 18.26 3.49
N GLU A 9 6.44 19.40 3.10
CA GLU A 9 5.77 20.41 2.24
C GLU A 9 5.43 19.81 0.86
N ALA A 10 6.34 19.05 0.26
CA ALA A 10 6.09 18.39 -1.02
C ALA A 10 4.94 17.37 -0.92
N TYR A 11 4.92 16.55 0.13
CA TYR A 11 3.81 15.64 0.40
C TYR A 11 2.48 16.40 0.56
N ASN A 12 2.45 17.45 1.36
CA ASN A 12 1.23 18.26 1.59
C ASN A 12 0.76 18.98 0.33
N ARG A 13 1.68 19.34 -0.58
CA ARG A 13 1.35 19.99 -1.86
C ARG A 13 0.80 19.00 -2.87
N ASP A 14 1.47 17.86 -3.05
CA ASP A 14 1.24 16.93 -4.14
C ASP A 14 0.38 15.72 -3.74
N GLY A 15 0.30 15.42 -2.44
CA GLY A 15 -0.38 14.25 -1.89
C GLY A 15 0.47 12.98 -1.88
N PHE A 16 1.73 13.06 -2.28
CA PHE A 16 2.68 11.96 -2.23
C PHE A 16 4.13 12.44 -2.11
N LEU A 17 5.01 11.54 -1.67
CA LEU A 17 6.44 11.73 -1.54
C LEU A 17 7.20 10.49 -2.00
N VAL A 18 8.15 10.65 -2.92
CA VAL A 18 9.01 9.57 -3.42
C VAL A 18 10.36 9.63 -2.70
N LEU A 19 10.75 8.52 -2.07
CA LEU A 19 12.05 8.34 -1.41
C LEU A 19 12.82 7.23 -2.16
N ALA A 20 13.72 7.65 -3.04
CA ALA A 20 14.53 6.74 -3.83
C ALA A 20 15.55 5.99 -2.95
N ASP A 21 15.89 4.76 -3.36
CA ASP A 21 16.97 3.94 -2.79
C ASP A 21 16.85 3.75 -1.24
N LEU A 22 15.61 3.69 -0.71
CA LEU A 22 15.38 3.56 0.73
C LEU A 22 15.75 2.17 1.24
N PHE A 23 15.60 1.15 0.41
CA PHE A 23 16.03 -0.22 0.67
C PHE A 23 17.08 -0.66 -0.34
N SER A 24 18.11 -1.34 0.16
CA SER A 24 19.19 -1.91 -0.66
C SER A 24 18.70 -3.07 -1.53
N ALA A 25 19.46 -3.41 -2.57
CA ALA A 25 19.16 -4.56 -3.42
C ALA A 25 19.09 -5.89 -2.64
N ALA A 26 19.92 -6.05 -1.60
CA ALA A 26 19.90 -7.23 -0.74
C ALA A 26 18.61 -7.31 0.09
N GLU A 27 18.12 -6.19 0.63
CA GLU A 27 16.87 -6.13 1.38
C GLU A 27 15.66 -6.38 0.46
N VAL A 28 15.68 -5.83 -0.75
CA VAL A 28 14.64 -6.10 -1.76
C VAL A 28 14.63 -7.58 -2.14
N ALA A 29 15.80 -8.20 -2.34
CA ALA A 29 15.89 -9.64 -2.64
C ALA A 29 15.31 -10.49 -1.50
N ALA A 30 15.59 -10.13 -0.23
CA ALA A 30 15.02 -10.79 0.94
C ALA A 30 13.49 -10.66 0.99
N MET A 31 12.94 -9.46 0.76
CA MET A 31 11.49 -9.22 0.70
C MET A 31 10.83 -10.02 -0.43
N ARG A 32 11.47 -10.13 -1.60
CA ARG A 32 10.97 -10.92 -2.74
C ARG A 32 10.96 -12.41 -2.45
N ALA A 33 12.04 -12.94 -1.84
CA ALA A 33 12.12 -14.33 -1.44
C ALA A 33 11.00 -14.70 -0.44
N GLU A 34 10.77 -13.83 0.54
CA GLU A 34 9.71 -14.00 1.52
C GLU A 34 8.31 -13.94 0.91
N LEU A 35 8.04 -13.04 -0.04
CA LEU A 35 6.79 -13.06 -0.80
C LEU A 35 6.63 -14.35 -1.61
N GLY A 36 7.73 -14.88 -2.18
CA GLY A 36 7.74 -16.18 -2.84
C GLY A 36 7.29 -17.32 -1.91
N ARG A 37 7.73 -17.30 -0.65
CA ARG A 37 7.30 -18.26 0.38
C ARG A 37 5.81 -18.08 0.72
N VAL A 38 5.38 -16.86 1.01
CA VAL A 38 4.02 -16.57 1.49
C VAL A 38 2.97 -16.81 0.42
N GLN A 39 3.24 -16.52 -0.85
CA GLN A 39 2.25 -16.72 -1.94
C GLN A 39 1.90 -18.20 -2.17
N ALA A 40 2.73 -19.14 -1.70
CA ALA A 40 2.48 -20.59 -1.81
C ALA A 40 1.53 -21.11 -0.73
N ILE A 41 1.19 -20.30 0.28
CA ILE A 41 0.32 -20.70 1.39
C ILE A 41 -1.14 -20.74 0.90
N ASP A 42 -1.88 -21.76 1.27
CA ASP A 42 -3.32 -21.83 1.04
C ASP A 42 -4.06 -21.23 2.23
N THR A 43 -4.64 -20.03 2.02
CA THR A 43 -5.31 -19.27 3.07
C THR A 43 -6.21 -18.19 2.48
N ASP A 44 -7.26 -17.80 3.20
CA ASP A 44 -8.15 -16.68 2.84
C ASP A 44 -7.45 -15.31 2.81
N HIS A 45 -6.25 -15.22 3.39
CA HIS A 45 -5.43 -13.99 3.32
C HIS A 45 -4.87 -13.72 1.90
N LEU A 46 -5.03 -14.65 0.97
CA LEU A 46 -4.61 -14.52 -0.41
C LEU A 46 -5.83 -14.40 -1.33
N VAL A 47 -5.91 -13.29 -2.06
CA VAL A 47 -6.84 -13.16 -3.18
C VAL A 47 -6.12 -13.56 -4.46
N ARG A 48 -6.72 -14.44 -5.24
CA ARG A 48 -6.17 -14.94 -6.50
C ARG A 48 -6.86 -14.28 -7.69
N GLU A 49 -6.19 -14.24 -8.84
CA GLU A 49 -6.82 -13.79 -10.08
C GLU A 49 -7.92 -14.78 -10.50
N ASN A 50 -8.98 -14.24 -11.14
CA ASN A 50 -10.10 -15.07 -11.59
C ASN A 50 -9.64 -16.18 -12.54
N GLY A 51 -10.05 -17.42 -12.24
CA GLY A 51 -9.72 -18.58 -13.08
C GLY A 51 -8.25 -19.03 -13.05
N SER A 52 -7.46 -18.51 -12.11
CA SER A 52 -6.04 -18.77 -11.99
C SER A 52 -5.65 -19.06 -10.54
N HIS A 53 -4.60 -19.85 -10.34
CA HIS A 53 -3.98 -20.05 -9.02
C HIS A 53 -2.99 -18.94 -8.65
N ILE A 54 -2.80 -17.95 -9.51
CA ILE A 54 -1.83 -16.87 -9.31
C ILE A 54 -2.33 -15.93 -8.22
N ALA A 55 -1.51 -15.68 -7.21
CA ALA A 55 -1.82 -14.71 -6.18
C ALA A 55 -1.81 -13.30 -6.76
N LYS A 56 -2.92 -12.57 -6.57
CA LYS A 56 -3.07 -11.16 -6.95
C LYS A 56 -2.70 -10.26 -5.79
N THR A 57 -3.20 -10.59 -4.60
CA THR A 57 -3.04 -9.78 -3.40
C THR A 57 -2.84 -10.68 -2.19
N ILE A 58 -1.88 -10.33 -1.33
CA ILE A 58 -1.63 -10.98 -0.05
C ILE A 58 -1.82 -9.95 1.06
N TYR A 59 -2.53 -10.31 2.10
CA TYR A 59 -2.80 -9.44 3.25
C TYR A 59 -2.07 -9.89 4.51
N ARG A 60 -1.95 -8.99 5.48
CA ARG A 60 -1.56 -9.23 6.87
C ARG A 60 -0.15 -9.77 7.09
N VAL A 61 0.77 -9.51 6.17
CA VAL A 61 2.15 -9.98 6.26
C VAL A 61 2.97 -9.34 7.41
N HIS A 62 2.48 -8.23 7.98
CA HIS A 62 3.17 -7.44 9.02
C HIS A 62 2.95 -7.95 10.45
N GLU A 63 2.02 -8.88 10.65
CA GLU A 63 1.71 -9.40 11.99
C GLU A 63 2.81 -10.36 12.48
N ALA A 64 2.85 -10.55 13.81
CA ALA A 64 3.80 -11.47 14.43
C ALA A 64 3.35 -12.94 14.28
N ASP A 65 2.06 -13.17 14.10
CA ASP A 65 1.43 -14.48 14.01
C ASP A 65 0.37 -14.54 12.90
N GLY A 66 -0.09 -15.73 12.57
CA GLY A 66 -1.10 -15.99 11.55
C GLY A 66 -0.53 -16.57 10.26
N PRO A 67 -1.41 -16.98 9.31
CA PRO A 67 -1.01 -17.75 8.13
C PRO A 67 0.02 -17.06 7.24
N THR A 68 -0.09 -15.73 7.08
CA THR A 68 0.78 -14.90 6.23
C THR A 68 1.80 -14.10 7.02
N ALA A 69 1.91 -14.33 8.33
CA ALA A 69 2.87 -13.65 9.18
C ALA A 69 4.31 -13.83 8.67
N SER A 70 5.07 -12.75 8.71
CA SER A 70 6.42 -12.72 8.19
C SER A 70 7.33 -11.88 9.08
N PRO A 71 8.39 -12.47 9.66
CA PRO A 71 9.38 -11.72 10.40
C PRO A 71 10.04 -10.60 9.58
N VAL A 72 10.23 -10.82 8.27
CA VAL A 72 10.79 -9.82 7.36
C VAL A 72 9.86 -8.61 7.24
N PHE A 73 8.57 -8.82 6.92
CA PHE A 73 7.63 -7.71 6.77
C PHE A 73 7.21 -7.08 8.08
N HIS A 74 7.25 -7.85 9.18
CA HIS A 74 7.12 -7.30 10.52
C HIS A 74 8.24 -6.30 10.82
N ALA A 75 9.50 -6.65 10.52
CA ALA A 75 10.65 -5.75 10.70
C ALA A 75 10.60 -4.56 9.74
N VAL A 76 10.33 -4.78 8.45
CA VAL A 76 10.22 -3.73 7.43
C VAL A 76 9.22 -2.67 7.85
N SER A 77 8.01 -3.07 8.22
CA SER A 77 6.92 -2.13 8.55
C SER A 77 7.18 -1.31 9.83
N ARG A 78 8.12 -1.73 10.67
CA ARG A 78 8.50 -1.05 11.91
C ARG A 78 9.88 -0.40 11.86
N SER A 79 10.58 -0.54 10.73
CA SER A 79 11.90 0.07 10.58
C SER A 79 11.83 1.60 10.70
N PRO A 80 12.87 2.28 11.20
CA PRO A 80 12.89 3.74 11.29
C PRO A 80 12.74 4.41 9.92
N ARG A 81 13.11 3.72 8.83
CA ARG A 81 12.95 4.21 7.46
C ARG A 81 11.48 4.25 7.00
N MET A 82 10.61 3.46 7.61
CA MET A 82 9.18 3.39 7.27
C MET A 82 8.31 4.12 8.29
N LEU A 83 8.50 3.83 9.58
CA LEU A 83 7.60 4.33 10.62
C LEU A 83 7.83 5.82 10.95
N GLU A 84 9.08 6.27 11.03
CA GLU A 84 9.35 7.67 11.36
C GLU A 84 8.88 8.67 10.29
N PRO A 85 9.07 8.42 8.96
CA PRO A 85 8.43 9.24 7.93
C PRO A 85 6.91 9.28 8.04
N ALA A 86 6.26 8.13 8.31
CA ALA A 86 4.81 8.11 8.50
C ALA A 86 4.36 8.96 9.70
N GLN A 87 5.11 8.91 10.81
CA GLN A 87 4.87 9.77 11.99
C GLN A 87 5.02 11.26 11.67
N ASP A 88 6.02 11.63 10.85
CA ASP A 88 6.24 13.02 10.44
C ASP A 88 5.10 13.51 9.54
N LEU A 89 4.69 12.71 8.54
CA LEU A 89 3.61 13.07 7.61
C LEU A 89 2.25 13.18 8.29
N LEU A 90 1.97 12.32 9.28
CA LEU A 90 0.71 12.31 10.00
C LEU A 90 0.71 13.22 11.24
N CYS A 91 1.85 13.82 11.58
CA CYS A 91 2.05 14.60 12.81
C CYS A 91 1.58 13.86 14.07
N ASP A 92 1.81 12.53 14.11
CA ASP A 92 1.34 11.66 15.20
C ASP A 92 2.37 10.56 15.48
N GLN A 93 2.75 10.38 16.75
CA GLN A 93 3.71 9.36 17.17
C GLN A 93 3.05 7.99 17.44
N ARG A 94 1.74 7.97 17.63
CA ARG A 94 0.97 6.79 18.00
C ARG A 94 0.26 6.23 16.78
N LEU A 95 1.01 5.54 15.92
CA LEU A 95 0.47 4.92 14.72
C LEU A 95 0.29 3.42 14.91
N TYR A 96 -0.69 2.85 14.22
CA TYR A 96 -0.84 1.41 14.02
C TYR A 96 -0.91 1.11 12.51
N ILE A 97 -0.75 -0.15 12.13
CA ILE A 97 -0.93 -0.56 10.73
C ILE A 97 -2.39 -0.97 10.53
N HIS A 98 -3.13 -0.21 9.71
CA HIS A 98 -4.51 -0.53 9.34
C HIS A 98 -4.56 -1.81 8.48
N HIS A 99 -3.70 -1.91 7.48
CA HIS A 99 -3.43 -3.16 6.78
C HIS A 99 -2.06 -3.15 6.07
N THR A 100 -1.59 -4.34 5.72
CA THR A 100 -0.60 -4.52 4.67
C THR A 100 -1.23 -5.24 3.49
N LYS A 101 -0.84 -4.86 2.29
CA LYS A 101 -1.32 -5.42 1.05
C LYS A 101 -0.14 -5.60 0.10
N CYS A 102 0.16 -6.83 -0.29
CA CYS A 102 1.15 -7.09 -1.31
C CYS A 102 0.44 -7.29 -2.65
N ASN A 103 0.65 -6.40 -3.60
CA ASN A 103 0.10 -6.53 -4.94
C ASN A 103 1.12 -7.22 -5.85
N LEU A 104 0.74 -8.39 -6.35
CA LEU A 104 1.55 -9.23 -7.22
C LEU A 104 1.04 -9.11 -8.66
N LYS A 105 1.29 -7.97 -9.29
CA LYS A 105 0.92 -7.78 -10.70
C LYS A 105 1.88 -8.59 -11.58
N THR A 106 1.46 -9.80 -11.93
CA THR A 106 2.26 -10.74 -12.73
C THR A 106 2.36 -10.32 -14.18
N ALA A 107 3.40 -10.79 -14.86
CA ALA A 107 3.63 -10.56 -16.28
C ALA A 107 2.40 -11.00 -17.09
N ILE A 108 1.95 -10.17 -18.01
CA ILE A 108 0.80 -10.39 -18.93
C ILE A 108 -0.57 -10.44 -18.22
N ASP A 109 -0.68 -11.12 -17.07
CA ASP A 109 -1.97 -11.40 -16.37
C ASP A 109 -2.38 -10.33 -15.36
N GLY A 110 -1.48 -9.42 -14.99
CA GLY A 110 -1.76 -8.42 -13.96
C GLY A 110 -2.88 -7.46 -14.35
N SER A 111 -4.00 -7.52 -13.62
CA SER A 111 -5.22 -6.75 -13.93
C SER A 111 -5.19 -5.29 -13.47
N VAL A 112 -6.17 -4.49 -13.93
CA VAL A 112 -6.29 -3.07 -13.60
C VAL A 112 -6.72 -2.81 -12.16
N TRP A 113 -6.34 -1.63 -11.67
CA TRP A 113 -6.96 -0.93 -10.56
C TRP A 113 -7.52 0.39 -11.10
N ALA A 114 -8.84 0.51 -11.20
CA ALA A 114 -9.51 1.72 -11.68
C ALA A 114 -9.28 2.91 -10.74
N TRP A 115 -9.52 4.14 -11.22
CA TRP A 115 -9.33 5.35 -10.44
C TRP A 115 -10.14 5.37 -9.15
N HIS A 116 -9.48 5.54 -8.02
CA HIS A 116 -10.10 5.53 -6.71
C HIS A 116 -9.31 6.34 -5.67
N GLN A 117 -9.95 6.58 -4.55
CA GLN A 117 -9.34 6.97 -3.28
C GLN A 117 -9.42 5.77 -2.34
N ASP A 118 -8.35 5.45 -1.64
CA ASP A 118 -8.32 4.35 -0.68
C ASP A 118 -9.34 4.56 0.46
N TYR A 119 -9.46 5.80 0.95
CA TYR A 119 -10.39 6.15 2.02
C TYR A 119 -11.84 5.85 1.70
N GLY A 120 -12.25 5.92 0.44
CA GLY A 120 -13.59 5.54 0.00
C GLY A 120 -14.00 4.13 0.45
N THR A 121 -13.04 3.20 0.50
CA THR A 121 -13.24 1.84 1.04
C THR A 121 -13.09 1.81 2.57
N TRP A 122 -12.07 2.46 3.13
CA TRP A 122 -11.78 2.38 4.57
C TRP A 122 -12.83 3.08 5.45
N LYS A 123 -13.49 4.12 4.94
CA LYS A 123 -14.65 4.74 5.58
C LYS A 123 -15.75 3.72 5.88
N ARG A 124 -15.94 2.74 4.99
CA ARG A 124 -16.95 1.67 5.14
C ARG A 124 -16.53 0.59 6.15
N ASP A 125 -15.24 0.48 6.45
CA ASP A 125 -14.74 -0.32 7.56
C ASP A 125 -14.90 0.36 8.92
N GLY A 126 -15.45 1.58 8.95
CA GLY A 126 -15.68 2.35 10.17
C GLY A 126 -14.53 3.35 10.49
N MET A 127 -13.62 3.60 9.57
CA MET A 127 -12.56 4.61 9.76
C MET A 127 -13.16 6.02 9.79
N PRO A 128 -12.99 6.79 10.91
CA PRO A 128 -13.70 8.06 11.09
C PRO A 128 -13.25 9.16 10.12
N GLU A 129 -11.94 9.29 9.89
CA GLU A 129 -11.36 10.41 9.16
C GLU A 129 -10.32 9.96 8.13
N PRO A 130 -10.12 10.71 7.02
CA PRO A 130 -9.14 10.42 5.98
C PRO A 130 -7.73 10.83 6.42
N ARG A 131 -7.21 10.22 7.47
CA ARG A 131 -5.89 10.55 8.03
C ARG A 131 -4.77 9.59 7.63
N PRO A 132 -5.01 8.34 7.18
CA PRO A 132 -3.92 7.41 6.89
C PRO A 132 -2.99 7.89 5.79
N THR A 133 -1.72 7.47 5.90
CA THR A 133 -0.78 7.46 4.78
C THR A 133 -0.42 6.04 4.41
N THR A 134 -0.28 5.78 3.13
CA THR A 134 0.20 4.50 2.61
C THR A 134 1.66 4.63 2.20
N ALA A 135 2.50 3.71 2.67
CA ALA A 135 3.86 3.55 2.19
C ALA A 135 3.91 2.36 1.21
N LEU A 136 4.21 2.63 -0.05
CA LEU A 136 4.41 1.63 -1.10
C LEU A 136 5.89 1.37 -1.27
N ILE A 137 6.33 0.12 -1.17
CA ILE A 137 7.70 -0.32 -1.44
C ILE A 137 7.72 -1.00 -2.81
N MET A 138 8.55 -0.52 -3.72
CA MET A 138 8.76 -1.12 -5.03
C MET A 138 9.71 -2.31 -4.91
N LEU A 139 9.23 -3.52 -5.21
CA LEU A 139 10.08 -4.72 -5.27
C LEU A 139 10.58 -5.02 -6.68
N ASP A 140 9.85 -4.59 -7.68
CA ASP A 140 10.24 -4.57 -9.09
C ASP A 140 10.30 -3.12 -9.57
N GLU A 141 10.89 -2.88 -10.72
CA GLU A 141 10.89 -1.59 -11.40
C GLU A 141 9.55 -1.35 -12.09
N PRO A 142 8.71 -0.41 -11.59
CA PRO A 142 7.47 -0.07 -12.26
C PRO A 142 7.75 0.70 -13.54
N THR A 143 7.03 0.34 -14.61
CA THR A 143 7.00 1.06 -15.88
C THR A 143 5.55 1.23 -16.33
N GLU A 144 5.29 2.12 -17.27
CA GLU A 144 3.96 2.27 -17.85
C GLU A 144 3.48 0.94 -18.47
N MET A 145 4.38 0.21 -19.15
CA MET A 145 4.08 -1.06 -19.80
C MET A 145 3.70 -2.18 -18.80
N ASN A 146 4.29 -2.19 -17.59
CA ASN A 146 3.94 -3.19 -16.56
C ASN A 146 2.88 -2.72 -15.57
N GLY A 147 2.22 -1.59 -15.90
CA GLY A 147 1.09 -1.05 -15.15
C GLY A 147 1.51 -0.42 -13.84
N CYS A 148 2.44 0.55 -13.87
CA CYS A 148 2.77 1.39 -12.72
C CYS A 148 1.52 2.10 -12.16
N LEU A 149 1.62 2.65 -10.97
CA LEU A 149 0.61 3.57 -10.46
C LEU A 149 0.68 4.90 -11.20
N TYR A 150 -0.49 5.52 -11.35
CA TYR A 150 -0.63 6.92 -11.72
C TYR A 150 -1.30 7.67 -10.58
N PHE A 151 -0.76 8.84 -10.24
CA PHE A 151 -1.37 9.77 -9.29
C PHE A 151 -1.78 11.05 -10.00
N ILE A 152 -2.90 11.66 -9.57
CA ILE A 152 -3.25 13.04 -9.93
C ILE A 152 -2.69 13.94 -8.82
N PRO A 153 -1.60 14.69 -9.06
CA PRO A 153 -0.98 15.52 -8.02
C PRO A 153 -1.96 16.54 -7.45
N GLY A 154 -1.99 16.66 -6.11
CA GLY A 154 -2.86 17.61 -5.41
C GLY A 154 -4.33 17.16 -5.28
N SER A 155 -4.75 16.05 -5.88
CA SER A 155 -6.15 15.59 -5.85
C SER A 155 -6.65 15.17 -4.47
N HIS A 156 -5.77 14.91 -3.52
CA HIS A 156 -6.15 14.65 -2.12
C HIS A 156 -6.86 15.86 -1.47
N LYS A 157 -6.62 17.08 -1.99
CA LYS A 157 -7.28 18.32 -1.53
C LYS A 157 -8.75 18.43 -1.90
N GLU A 158 -9.23 17.56 -2.80
CA GLU A 158 -10.67 17.41 -3.09
C GLU A 158 -11.45 16.82 -1.91
N GLY A 159 -10.74 16.35 -0.88
CA GLY A 159 -11.33 15.64 0.25
C GLY A 159 -11.82 14.25 -0.12
N SER A 160 -12.67 13.68 0.72
CA SER A 160 -13.27 12.36 0.49
C SER A 160 -14.42 12.46 -0.50
N LEU A 161 -14.26 11.83 -1.64
CA LEU A 161 -15.29 11.70 -2.67
C LEU A 161 -16.23 10.54 -2.33
N GLU A 162 -17.53 10.66 -2.69
CA GLU A 162 -18.43 9.53 -2.61
C GLU A 162 -18.19 8.57 -3.76
N PRO A 163 -17.75 7.33 -3.50
CA PRO A 163 -17.41 6.39 -4.54
C PRO A 163 -18.60 5.53 -4.96
N GLU A 164 -18.52 4.91 -6.11
CA GLU A 164 -19.42 3.87 -6.59
C GLU A 164 -18.77 2.48 -6.51
N PHE A 165 -19.60 1.45 -6.38
CA PHE A 165 -19.11 0.07 -6.31
C PHE A 165 -18.82 -0.46 -7.71
N ASN A 166 -17.64 -1.07 -7.90
CA ASN A 166 -17.19 -1.66 -9.16
C ASN A 166 -16.85 -3.14 -8.98
N ASP A 167 -17.50 -3.99 -9.74
CA ASP A 167 -17.29 -5.44 -9.80
C ASP A 167 -16.85 -5.93 -11.18
N ALA A 168 -16.47 -5.03 -12.07
CA ALA A 168 -16.05 -5.34 -13.44
C ALA A 168 -14.74 -6.15 -13.52
N THR A 169 -13.97 -6.22 -12.42
CA THR A 169 -12.76 -7.04 -12.32
C THR A 169 -12.91 -8.10 -11.23
N GLY A 170 -12.02 -9.08 -11.19
CA GLY A 170 -12.00 -10.11 -10.14
C GLY A 170 -11.80 -9.59 -8.72
N TYR A 171 -11.39 -8.34 -8.58
CA TYR A 171 -11.29 -7.65 -7.30
C TYR A 171 -12.34 -6.55 -7.22
N LYS A 172 -13.36 -6.79 -6.38
CA LYS A 172 -14.47 -5.86 -6.16
C LYS A 172 -14.04 -4.75 -5.22
N PHE A 173 -14.20 -3.49 -5.61
CA PHE A 173 -13.84 -2.34 -4.77
C PHE A 173 -14.58 -1.07 -5.18
N TYR A 174 -14.40 -0.01 -4.41
CA TYR A 174 -15.04 1.28 -4.63
C TYR A 174 -14.15 2.17 -5.49
N VAL A 175 -14.74 2.76 -6.55
CA VAL A 175 -14.06 3.62 -7.54
C VAL A 175 -14.66 5.02 -7.54
N THR A 176 -13.91 5.98 -8.04
CA THR A 176 -14.41 7.34 -8.26
C THR A 176 -15.33 7.37 -9.48
N PRO A 177 -16.55 7.92 -9.37
CA PRO A 177 -17.47 8.07 -10.51
C PRO A 177 -16.80 8.81 -11.68
N LYS A 178 -17.03 8.34 -12.89
CA LYS A 178 -16.36 8.84 -14.11
C LYS A 178 -16.55 10.35 -14.31
N GLU A 179 -17.76 10.84 -14.11
CA GLU A 179 -18.10 12.26 -14.30
C GLU A 179 -17.32 13.12 -13.33
N LYS A 180 -17.24 12.70 -12.05
CA LYS A 180 -16.48 13.39 -11.01
C LYS A 180 -14.97 13.35 -11.28
N LEU A 181 -14.47 12.23 -11.75
CA LEU A 181 -13.07 12.09 -12.14
C LEU A 181 -12.69 13.05 -13.28
N LEU A 182 -13.53 13.13 -14.33
CA LEU A 182 -13.30 14.03 -15.47
C LEU A 182 -13.36 15.51 -15.04
N GLU A 183 -14.30 15.87 -14.16
CA GLU A 183 -14.37 17.22 -13.57
C GLU A 183 -13.07 17.59 -12.84
N ILE A 184 -12.51 16.67 -12.04
CA ILE A 184 -11.27 16.90 -11.32
C ILE A 184 -10.08 16.99 -12.29
N MET A 185 -9.97 16.05 -13.23
CA MET A 185 -8.87 16.05 -14.21
C MET A 185 -8.84 17.32 -15.07
N ALA A 186 -10.00 17.91 -15.38
CA ALA A 186 -10.07 19.14 -16.18
C ALA A 186 -9.40 20.35 -15.50
N ARG A 187 -9.20 20.33 -14.17
CA ARG A 187 -8.59 21.42 -13.40
C ARG A 187 -7.32 21.02 -12.66
N SER A 188 -6.92 19.75 -12.74
CA SER A 188 -5.73 19.22 -12.09
C SER A 188 -4.55 19.16 -13.08
N PRO A 189 -3.31 19.04 -12.58
CA PRO A 189 -2.19 18.62 -13.41
C PRO A 189 -2.47 17.24 -14.03
N GLU A 190 -1.80 16.95 -15.16
CA GLU A 190 -1.85 15.63 -15.76
C GLU A 190 -1.42 14.53 -14.78
N PRO A 191 -2.04 13.33 -14.85
CA PRO A 191 -1.63 12.21 -14.03
C PRO A 191 -0.16 11.85 -14.27
N VAL A 192 0.57 11.63 -13.19
CA VAL A 192 2.00 11.29 -13.26
C VAL A 192 2.23 9.80 -13.00
N PRO A 193 3.05 9.11 -13.82
CA PRO A 193 3.43 7.74 -13.58
C PRO A 193 4.39 7.66 -12.39
N ILE A 194 4.13 6.72 -11.49
CA ILE A 194 4.96 6.48 -10.31
C ILE A 194 5.95 5.36 -10.64
N VAL A 195 7.13 5.78 -11.03
CA VAL A 195 8.24 4.91 -11.45
C VAL A 195 9.45 5.09 -10.53
N GLY A 196 10.31 4.08 -10.49
CA GLY A 196 11.51 4.09 -9.65
C GLY A 196 12.20 2.74 -9.64
N LYS A 197 13.41 2.69 -9.13
CA LYS A 197 14.16 1.44 -8.96
C LYS A 197 13.56 0.61 -7.81
N PRO A 198 13.76 -0.73 -7.81
CA PRO A 198 13.46 -1.56 -6.64
C PRO A 198 14.14 -1.00 -5.38
N GLY A 199 13.40 -0.96 -4.26
CA GLY A 199 13.84 -0.32 -3.03
C GLY A 199 13.40 1.13 -2.85
N THR A 200 12.82 1.75 -3.89
CA THR A 200 12.12 3.04 -3.77
C THR A 200 10.86 2.87 -2.92
N VAL A 201 10.60 3.85 -2.05
CA VAL A 201 9.36 3.93 -1.27
C VAL A 201 8.59 5.18 -1.65
N VAL A 202 7.28 5.03 -1.78
CA VAL A 202 6.36 6.15 -2.05
C VAL A 202 5.36 6.24 -0.92
N PHE A 203 5.36 7.35 -0.19
CA PHE A 203 4.29 7.67 0.75
C PHE A 203 3.21 8.45 0.03
N PHE A 204 1.94 8.13 0.26
CA PHE A 204 0.83 8.84 -0.36
C PHE A 204 -0.41 8.93 0.53
N ASP A 205 -1.15 10.01 0.35
CA ASP A 205 -2.38 10.32 1.09
C ASP A 205 -3.52 9.39 0.68
N CYS A 206 -4.35 9.01 1.64
CA CYS A 206 -5.48 8.10 1.41
C CYS A 206 -6.58 8.66 0.49
N ASN A 207 -6.60 9.98 0.28
CA ASN A 207 -7.51 10.67 -0.62
C ASN A 207 -6.88 11.02 -1.98
N ILE A 208 -5.61 10.68 -2.24
CA ILE A 208 -5.06 10.91 -3.57
C ILE A 208 -5.76 10.00 -4.60
N LEU A 209 -6.20 10.60 -5.69
CA LEU A 209 -6.74 9.83 -6.81
C LEU A 209 -5.63 9.07 -7.51
N HIS A 210 -5.80 7.75 -7.59
CA HIS A 210 -4.81 6.87 -8.18
C HIS A 210 -5.42 5.68 -8.91
N ALA A 211 -4.65 5.17 -9.87
CA ALA A 211 -5.03 4.03 -10.69
C ALA A 211 -3.81 3.25 -11.18
N SER A 212 -4.00 2.07 -11.74
CA SER A 212 -2.95 1.38 -12.50
C SER A 212 -3.52 0.52 -13.62
N GLY A 213 -2.89 0.56 -14.80
CA GLY A 213 -3.28 -0.23 -15.97
C GLY A 213 -2.94 -1.72 -15.84
N HIS A 214 -3.21 -2.48 -16.90
CA HIS A 214 -2.77 -3.87 -17.04
C HIS A 214 -1.23 -3.97 -17.07
N ASN A 215 -0.72 -5.13 -16.73
CA ASN A 215 0.66 -5.49 -17.02
C ASN A 215 0.72 -6.14 -18.42
N LEU A 216 1.18 -5.40 -19.40
CA LEU A 216 1.38 -5.85 -20.78
C LEU A 216 2.82 -6.32 -21.04
N SER A 217 3.65 -6.34 -20.02
CA SER A 217 5.07 -6.68 -20.13
C SER A 217 5.35 -8.15 -19.74
N ARG A 218 6.53 -8.62 -20.11
CA ARG A 218 7.06 -9.91 -19.69
C ARG A 218 7.63 -9.93 -18.25
N HIS A 219 7.55 -8.82 -17.52
CA HIS A 219 8.12 -8.66 -16.18
C HIS A 219 7.03 -8.50 -15.13
N ASN A 220 7.21 -9.09 -13.97
CA ASN A 220 6.35 -8.85 -12.81
C ASN A 220 6.49 -7.41 -12.32
N ARG A 221 5.47 -6.93 -11.65
CA ARG A 221 5.51 -5.68 -10.89
C ARG A 221 4.93 -5.94 -9.49
N TRP A 222 5.78 -6.37 -8.59
CA TRP A 222 5.43 -6.64 -7.19
C TRP A 222 5.69 -5.42 -6.34
N ALA A 223 4.76 -5.12 -5.46
CA ALA A 223 4.86 -4.01 -4.52
C ALA A 223 4.17 -4.35 -3.20
N ILE A 224 4.69 -3.78 -2.12
CA ILE A 224 4.13 -3.91 -0.78
C ILE A 224 3.57 -2.55 -0.37
N TYR A 225 2.37 -2.56 0.17
CA TYR A 225 1.67 -1.40 0.72
C TYR A 225 1.53 -1.58 2.22
N VAL A 226 1.97 -0.61 2.99
CA VAL A 226 1.81 -0.54 4.45
C VAL A 226 1.00 0.70 4.76
N VAL A 227 -0.19 0.54 5.34
CA VAL A 227 -1.08 1.64 5.67
C VAL A 227 -0.94 2.00 7.14
N TYR A 228 -0.35 3.15 7.40
CA TYR A 228 -0.21 3.73 8.73
C TYR A 228 -1.39 4.62 9.07
N ASN A 229 -1.97 4.42 10.25
CA ASN A 229 -3.09 5.21 10.72
C ASN A 229 -2.89 5.62 12.19
N PRO A 230 -3.23 6.84 12.58
CA PRO A 230 -3.26 7.24 13.99
C PRO A 230 -4.17 6.34 14.84
N VAL A 231 -3.73 5.96 16.03
CA VAL A 231 -4.51 5.13 16.95
C VAL A 231 -5.86 5.77 17.28
N GLU A 232 -5.90 7.09 17.39
CA GLU A 232 -7.13 7.85 17.65
C GLU A 232 -8.14 7.76 16.48
N ASN A 233 -7.65 7.45 15.26
CA ASN A 233 -8.46 7.27 14.06
C ASN A 233 -8.77 5.79 13.76
N ARG A 234 -8.66 4.90 14.75
CA ARG A 234 -8.99 3.48 14.58
C ARG A 234 -10.45 3.29 14.13
N CYS A 235 -10.70 2.24 13.38
CA CYS A 235 -12.04 1.91 12.92
C CYS A 235 -13.00 1.73 14.10
N ARG A 236 -14.21 2.27 13.94
CA ARG A 236 -15.37 2.04 14.82
C ARG A 236 -16.13 0.81 14.34
N ASP A 237 -16.94 0.25 15.22
CA ASP A 237 -17.82 -0.85 14.85
C ASP A 237 -18.86 -0.37 13.84
N VAL A 238 -18.98 -1.11 12.73
CA VAL A 238 -19.96 -0.88 11.68
C VAL A 238 -20.60 -2.20 11.26
N PRO A 239 -21.83 -2.17 10.72
CA PRO A 239 -22.40 -3.36 10.08
C PRO A 239 -21.57 -3.81 8.89
N ASN A 240 -21.24 -5.10 8.80
CA ASN A 240 -20.57 -5.72 7.66
C ASN A 240 -19.19 -5.10 7.29
N PRO A 241 -18.25 -4.94 8.22
CA PRO A 241 -16.91 -4.51 7.89
C PRO A 241 -16.21 -5.59 7.04
N ARG A 242 -15.13 -5.21 6.33
CA ARG A 242 -14.27 -6.20 5.68
C ARG A 242 -13.64 -7.14 6.72
N PRO A 243 -13.23 -8.36 6.32
CA PRO A 243 -12.62 -9.34 7.23
C PRO A 243 -11.40 -8.80 7.99
N ASP A 244 -11.13 -9.34 9.17
CA ASP A 244 -10.02 -8.94 10.03
C ASP A 244 -8.64 -9.19 9.42
N TYR A 245 -8.53 -10.10 8.44
CA TYR A 245 -7.30 -10.28 7.70
C TYR A 245 -7.05 -9.16 6.67
N VAL A 246 -8.07 -8.42 6.26
CA VAL A 246 -7.94 -7.26 5.37
C VAL A 246 -7.69 -5.99 6.16
N ARG A 247 -8.37 -5.79 7.29
CA ARG A 247 -8.19 -4.65 8.20
C ARG A 247 -7.68 -5.14 9.55
N SER A 248 -6.64 -4.53 10.08
CA SER A 248 -6.14 -4.94 11.39
C SER A 248 -7.08 -4.54 12.52
N VAL A 249 -7.34 -5.49 13.42
CA VAL A 249 -8.01 -5.25 14.70
C VAL A 249 -7.00 -4.93 15.81
N ASN A 250 -5.71 -5.16 15.57
CA ASN A 250 -4.62 -4.78 16.46
C ASN A 250 -4.29 -3.29 16.24
N THR A 251 -4.79 -2.45 17.12
CA THR A 251 -4.57 -0.99 17.08
C THR A 251 -3.56 -0.50 18.11
N ASN A 252 -2.72 -1.40 18.64
CA ASN A 252 -1.64 -1.01 19.55
C ASN A 252 -0.64 -0.11 18.83
N PRO A 253 -0.14 0.95 19.49
CA PRO A 253 0.87 1.81 18.90
C PRO A 253 2.11 1.03 18.50
N LEU A 254 2.60 1.28 17.29
CA LEU A 254 3.85 0.71 16.81
C LEU A 254 5.04 1.30 17.57
N MET A 255 6.01 0.45 17.85
CA MET A 255 7.33 0.87 18.31
C MET A 255 8.30 0.82 17.13
N VAL A 256 9.19 1.81 17.04
CA VAL A 256 10.27 1.81 16.05
C VAL A 256 11.19 0.62 16.34
N GLY A 257 11.36 -0.23 15.35
CA GLY A 257 12.18 -1.43 15.41
C GLY A 257 13.63 -1.19 14.99
N SER A 258 14.37 -2.29 14.79
CA SER A 258 15.72 -2.25 14.25
C SER A 258 15.70 -1.83 12.77
N ASP A 259 16.75 -1.14 12.35
CA ASP A 259 16.97 -0.85 10.92
C ASP A 259 17.67 -2.01 10.17
N ASN A 260 18.14 -3.03 10.89
CA ASN A 260 18.75 -4.22 10.31
C ASN A 260 17.69 -5.27 9.93
N ILE A 261 17.06 -5.08 8.77
CA ILE A 261 15.99 -5.96 8.27
C ILE A 261 16.54 -7.35 7.92
N LEU A 262 17.77 -7.43 7.43
CA LEU A 262 18.37 -8.71 7.02
C LEU A 262 18.59 -9.67 8.20
N ALA A 263 18.72 -9.17 9.42
CA ALA A 263 18.78 -10.03 10.60
C ALA A 263 17.49 -10.87 10.78
N SER A 264 16.35 -10.37 10.30
CA SER A 264 15.07 -11.06 10.36
C SER A 264 14.95 -12.22 9.34
N THR A 265 15.81 -12.25 8.32
CA THR A 265 15.82 -13.34 7.32
C THR A 265 16.46 -14.62 7.85
N ILE A 266 17.39 -14.50 8.80
CA ILE A 266 18.08 -15.66 9.42
C ILE A 266 17.09 -16.52 10.20
N MET A 267 16.12 -15.90 10.87
CA MET A 267 15.09 -16.62 11.64
C MET A 267 14.12 -17.46 10.79
N VAL A 268 13.96 -17.12 9.50
CA VAL A 268 13.06 -17.84 8.57
C VAL A 268 13.73 -19.11 8.01
N GLN A 269 15.07 -19.15 7.98
CA GLN A 269 15.82 -20.32 7.46
C GLN A 269 16.04 -21.41 8.51
N GLU A 270 15.86 -21.10 9.79
CA GLU A 270 16.03 -22.03 10.91
C GLU A 270 14.71 -22.60 11.47
N ALA A 271 13.55 -22.18 10.96
CA ALA A 271 12.21 -22.62 11.33
C ALA A 271 11.59 -23.51 10.23
#